data_9ef8c546b36ec278758ef9bb2ca3f002
#
_entry.id   9ef8c546b36ec278758ef9bb2ca3f002
#
_cell.length_a   1.000
_cell.length_b   1.000
_cell.length_c   1.000
_cell.angle_alpha   90.00
_cell.angle_beta   90.00
_cell.angle_gamma   90.00
#
_symmetry.space_group_name_H-M   'P 1'
#
loop_
_entity.id
_entity.type
_entity.pdbx_description
1 polymer ?
#
loop_
_entity_poly.entity_id
_entity_poly.type
_entity_poly.pdbx_seq_one_letter_code
_entity_poly.pdbx_strand_id
1 'polypeptide(L)'
;MRENEAAVMHGLQSSGGNCSFEELVLKTKQSSAAVTRALTTLQEKQFVRVTEAERTILKLTEEGMNYAKQGLPERRLCQAVLELGGEATLDQAARRANIAANLASVALGWIKVAGWCEVTTQLQRVVLKASGIPDKTDLERSLESLSTKTETTLEELPKPLRETLETLKRRKLVISRKQTKRYAELTSQGWKALEEGITVPVEVSDLTPELLASQRWKSATFRKYNIAASVTPTWPGKRQPY
;
A
#
# COMPACT_ATOMS: atom_id res chain seq x y z
N MET A 1 24.07 21.85 11.31
CA MET A 1 23.07 20.94 10.69
C MET A 1 22.97 21.31 9.22
N ARG A 2 22.78 20.35 8.29
CA ARG A 2 22.60 20.66 6.87
C ARG A 2 21.19 21.17 6.58
N GLU A 3 21.01 21.92 5.50
CA GLU A 3 19.72 22.47 5.12
C GLU A 3 18.61 21.41 5.02
N ASN A 4 18.90 20.27 4.39
CA ASN A 4 17.96 19.16 4.26
C ASN A 4 17.57 18.55 5.62
N GLU A 5 18.53 18.47 6.57
CA GLU A 5 18.28 17.97 7.93
C GLU A 5 17.38 18.95 8.70
N ALA A 6 17.64 20.24 8.57
CA ALA A 6 16.83 21.30 9.19
C ALA A 6 15.39 21.30 8.65
N ALA A 7 15.23 21.17 7.32
CA ALA A 7 13.92 21.09 6.70
C ALA A 7 13.10 19.88 7.19
N VAL A 8 13.74 18.72 7.38
CA VAL A 8 13.10 17.52 7.94
C VAL A 8 12.70 17.73 9.39
N MET A 9 13.57 18.34 10.21
CA MET A 9 13.27 18.65 11.63
C MET A 9 12.07 19.61 11.76
N HIS A 10 12.01 20.68 10.95
CA HIS A 10 10.87 21.61 10.92
C HIS A 10 9.62 20.93 10.37
N GLY A 11 9.75 20.04 9.36
CA GLY A 11 8.64 19.24 8.85
C GLY A 11 8.03 18.35 9.94
N LEU A 12 8.86 17.70 10.76
CA LEU A 12 8.42 16.90 11.90
C LEU A 12 7.78 17.78 12.98
N GLN A 13 8.37 18.92 13.31
CA GLN A 13 7.82 19.86 14.29
C GLN A 13 6.42 20.32 13.89
N SER A 14 6.21 20.68 12.62
CA SER A 14 4.90 21.10 12.10
C SER A 14 3.84 19.98 12.08
N SER A 15 4.25 18.72 12.27
CA SER A 15 3.40 17.54 12.34
C SER A 15 3.17 17.08 13.79
N GLY A 16 3.56 17.87 14.78
CA GLY A 16 3.44 17.47 16.19
C GLY A 16 4.49 16.44 16.63
N GLY A 17 5.61 16.33 15.91
CA GLY A 17 6.73 15.46 16.26
C GLY A 17 6.71 14.06 15.66
N ASN A 18 5.62 13.64 15.00
CA ASN A 18 5.50 12.34 14.35
C ASN A 18 4.86 12.50 12.97
N CYS A 19 5.44 11.86 11.96
CA CYS A 19 4.96 11.98 10.58
C CYS A 19 5.37 10.76 9.75
N SER A 20 4.57 10.42 8.74
CA SER A 20 4.94 9.40 7.78
C SER A 20 6.03 9.92 6.82
N PHE A 21 6.83 9.01 6.26
CA PHE A 21 7.87 9.35 5.30
C PHE A 21 7.32 10.10 4.09
N GLU A 22 6.17 9.67 3.57
CA GLU A 22 5.51 10.28 2.43
C GLU A 22 5.07 11.72 2.72
N GLU A 23 4.51 11.96 3.91
CA GLU A 23 4.12 13.32 4.35
C GLU A 23 5.34 14.23 4.53
N LEU A 24 6.46 13.69 5.05
CA LEU A 24 7.71 14.45 5.16
C LEU A 24 8.24 14.88 3.80
N VAL A 25 8.22 13.99 2.80
CA VAL A 25 8.62 14.32 1.43
C VAL A 25 7.75 15.45 0.87
N LEU A 26 6.44 15.38 1.08
CA LEU A 26 5.50 16.44 0.62
C LEU A 26 5.72 17.77 1.34
N LYS A 27 5.88 17.75 2.66
CA LYS A 27 6.05 18.97 3.48
C LYS A 27 7.39 19.65 3.22
N THR A 28 8.47 18.86 3.11
CA THR A 28 9.81 19.40 2.88
C THR A 28 10.04 19.79 1.41
N LYS A 29 9.18 19.37 0.49
CA LYS A 29 9.34 19.54 -0.97
C LYS A 29 10.70 19.04 -1.49
N GLN A 30 11.29 18.06 -0.81
CA GLN A 30 12.57 17.46 -1.16
C GLN A 30 12.36 16.10 -1.84
N SER A 31 13.40 15.63 -2.53
CA SER A 31 13.36 14.29 -3.10
C SER A 31 13.36 13.22 -1.99
N SER A 32 12.74 12.07 -2.23
CA SER A 32 12.72 10.94 -1.30
C SER A 32 14.12 10.50 -0.87
N ALA A 33 15.09 10.57 -1.78
CA ALA A 33 16.50 10.26 -1.51
C ALA A 33 17.14 11.28 -0.54
N ALA A 34 16.81 12.58 -0.67
CA ALA A 34 17.32 13.62 0.23
C ALA A 34 16.72 13.45 1.64
N VAL A 35 15.42 13.21 1.75
CA VAL A 35 14.75 12.96 3.02
C VAL A 35 15.30 11.70 3.70
N THR A 36 15.52 10.60 2.94
CA THR A 36 16.12 9.38 3.50
C THR A 36 17.49 9.62 4.09
N ARG A 37 18.37 10.32 3.37
CA ARG A 37 19.73 10.66 3.86
C ARG A 37 19.66 11.54 5.11
N ALA A 38 18.78 12.55 5.11
CA ALA A 38 18.60 13.43 6.24
C ALA A 38 18.12 12.65 7.47
N LEU A 39 17.13 11.77 7.32
CA LEU A 39 16.63 10.92 8.41
C LEU A 39 17.71 9.98 8.95
N THR A 40 18.54 9.35 8.10
CA THR A 40 19.65 8.51 8.54
C THR A 40 20.63 9.30 9.39
N THR A 41 21.06 10.49 8.92
CA THR A 41 21.98 11.35 9.70
C THR A 41 21.37 11.87 11.00
N LEU A 42 20.07 12.21 10.99
CA LEU A 42 19.36 12.65 12.20
C LEU A 42 19.16 11.51 13.20
N GLN A 43 18.99 10.29 12.72
CA GLN A 43 18.91 9.09 13.56
C GLN A 43 20.25 8.76 14.20
N GLU A 44 21.36 8.87 13.45
CA GLU A 44 22.73 8.75 14.00
C GLU A 44 23.00 9.78 15.10
N LYS A 45 22.49 11.01 14.95
CA LYS A 45 22.55 12.08 15.95
C LYS A 45 21.54 11.93 17.08
N GLN A 46 20.70 10.89 17.06
CA GLN A 46 19.64 10.64 18.03
C GLN A 46 18.55 11.73 18.11
N PHE A 47 18.41 12.57 17.10
CA PHE A 47 17.36 13.61 17.06
C PHE A 47 16.02 13.06 16.57
N VAL A 48 16.05 11.99 15.77
CA VAL A 48 14.87 11.35 15.19
C VAL A 48 14.96 9.85 15.40
N ARG A 49 13.81 9.23 15.69
CA ARG A 49 13.62 7.78 15.67
C ARG A 49 12.82 7.42 14.42
N VAL A 50 13.32 6.49 13.64
CA VAL A 50 12.59 5.95 12.49
C VAL A 50 12.03 4.58 12.87
N THR A 51 10.73 4.41 12.71
CA THR A 51 10.02 3.14 12.94
C THR A 51 9.39 2.66 11.64
N GLU A 52 9.42 1.37 11.42
CA GLU A 52 8.76 0.73 10.28
C GLU A 52 7.55 -0.05 10.77
N ALA A 53 6.40 0.22 10.15
CA ALA A 53 5.17 -0.52 10.41
C ALA A 53 4.80 -1.30 9.15
N GLU A 54 4.78 -2.63 9.26
CA GLU A 54 4.26 -3.48 8.20
C GLU A 54 2.74 -3.51 8.28
N ARG A 55 2.09 -3.21 7.17
CA ARG A 55 0.64 -3.34 7.01
C ARG A 55 0.34 -4.30 5.86
N THR A 56 -0.66 -5.13 6.05
CA THR A 56 -1.15 -6.00 4.98
C THR A 56 -2.33 -5.32 4.31
N ILE A 57 -2.13 -4.91 3.06
CA ILE A 57 -3.19 -4.34 2.22
C ILE A 57 -3.86 -5.47 1.47
N LEU A 58 -5.18 -5.45 1.48
CA LEU A 58 -6.06 -6.38 0.80
C LEU A 58 -6.75 -5.66 -0.35
N LYS A 59 -6.74 -6.28 -1.51
CA LYS A 59 -7.42 -5.78 -2.71
C LYS A 59 -8.18 -6.92 -3.37
N LEU A 60 -9.41 -6.66 -3.79
CA LEU A 60 -10.18 -7.61 -4.59
C LEU A 60 -9.56 -7.75 -5.99
N THR A 61 -9.57 -8.96 -6.52
CA THR A 61 -9.33 -9.22 -7.93
C THR A 61 -10.55 -8.79 -8.77
N GLU A 62 -10.41 -8.73 -10.09
CA GLU A 62 -11.56 -8.46 -10.98
C GLU A 62 -12.67 -9.48 -10.77
N GLU A 63 -12.32 -10.76 -10.60
CA GLU A 63 -13.26 -11.83 -10.30
C GLU A 63 -13.94 -11.63 -8.94
N GLY A 64 -13.17 -11.26 -7.91
CA GLY A 64 -13.68 -10.91 -6.58
C GLY A 64 -14.65 -9.73 -6.63
N MET A 65 -14.35 -8.71 -7.42
CA MET A 65 -15.25 -7.55 -7.64
C MET A 65 -16.55 -7.96 -8.33
N ASN A 66 -16.47 -8.84 -9.34
CA ASN A 66 -17.64 -9.35 -10.02
C ASN A 66 -18.52 -10.16 -9.07
N TYR A 67 -17.94 -11.02 -8.24
CA TYR A 67 -18.70 -11.82 -7.27
C TYR A 67 -19.28 -10.97 -6.12
N ALA A 68 -18.61 -9.89 -5.73
CA ALA A 68 -19.18 -8.94 -4.78
C ALA A 68 -20.46 -8.26 -5.31
N LYS A 69 -20.53 -8.00 -6.64
CA LYS A 69 -21.68 -7.37 -7.29
C LYS A 69 -22.79 -8.35 -7.68
N GLN A 70 -22.42 -9.50 -8.23
CA GLN A 70 -23.36 -10.45 -8.83
C GLN A 70 -23.71 -11.61 -7.90
N GLY A 71 -23.01 -11.75 -6.77
CA GLY A 71 -23.07 -12.90 -5.88
C GLY A 71 -22.13 -14.03 -6.32
N LEU A 72 -21.84 -14.91 -5.38
CA LEU A 72 -20.99 -16.08 -5.62
C LEU A 72 -21.64 -17.06 -6.60
N PRO A 73 -20.85 -17.78 -7.42
CA PRO A 73 -21.37 -18.73 -8.39
C PRO A 73 -22.28 -19.79 -7.75
N GLU A 74 -21.93 -20.27 -6.55
CA GLU A 74 -22.74 -21.24 -5.80
C GLU A 74 -24.10 -20.67 -5.41
N ARG A 75 -24.21 -19.41 -5.03
CA ARG A 75 -25.49 -18.74 -4.72
C ARG A 75 -26.34 -18.61 -5.98
N ARG A 76 -25.73 -18.17 -7.07
CA ARG A 76 -26.41 -18.01 -8.36
C ARG A 76 -26.94 -19.34 -8.90
N LEU A 77 -26.20 -20.44 -8.70
CA LEU A 77 -26.69 -21.79 -9.07
C LEU A 77 -27.87 -22.20 -8.21
N CYS A 78 -27.82 -22.02 -6.87
CA CYS A 78 -28.96 -22.35 -6.00
C CYS A 78 -30.19 -21.52 -6.35
N GLN A 79 -30.01 -20.23 -6.64
CA GLN A 79 -31.10 -19.35 -7.06
C GLN A 79 -31.71 -19.84 -8.41
N ALA A 80 -30.88 -20.20 -9.37
CA ALA A 80 -31.34 -20.74 -10.65
C ALA A 80 -32.11 -22.06 -10.51
N VAL A 81 -31.70 -22.94 -9.59
CA VAL A 81 -32.43 -24.17 -9.26
C VAL A 81 -33.83 -23.86 -8.72
N LEU A 82 -33.94 -22.89 -7.80
CA LEU A 82 -35.22 -22.44 -7.26
C LEU A 82 -36.13 -21.85 -8.36
N GLU A 83 -35.58 -21.00 -9.22
CA GLU A 83 -36.30 -20.43 -10.35
C GLU A 83 -36.79 -21.50 -11.35
N LEU A 84 -36.14 -22.65 -11.42
CA LEU A 84 -36.51 -23.81 -12.26
C LEU A 84 -37.48 -24.79 -11.55
N GLY A 85 -38.00 -24.40 -10.39
CA GLY A 85 -38.96 -25.20 -9.64
C GLY A 85 -38.38 -26.04 -8.50
N GLY A 86 -37.18 -25.76 -8.06
CA GLY A 86 -36.54 -26.40 -6.91
C GLY A 86 -35.71 -27.64 -7.22
N GLU A 87 -35.83 -28.19 -8.42
CA GLU A 87 -35.05 -29.34 -8.91
C GLU A 87 -34.60 -29.11 -10.37
N ALA A 88 -33.29 -29.17 -10.61
CA ALA A 88 -32.73 -28.98 -11.95
C ALA A 88 -31.41 -29.73 -12.13
N THR A 89 -31.08 -30.07 -13.39
CA THR A 89 -29.72 -30.56 -13.67
C THR A 89 -28.70 -29.44 -13.58
N LEU A 90 -27.44 -29.80 -13.26
CA LEU A 90 -26.35 -28.83 -13.18
C LEU A 90 -26.23 -27.96 -14.44
N ASP A 91 -26.41 -28.59 -15.63
CA ASP A 91 -26.34 -27.90 -16.92
C ASP A 91 -27.49 -26.90 -17.12
N GLN A 92 -28.71 -27.25 -16.69
CA GLN A 92 -29.85 -26.33 -16.73
C GLN A 92 -29.66 -25.15 -15.78
N ALA A 93 -29.25 -25.44 -14.56
CA ALA A 93 -28.97 -24.40 -13.56
C ALA A 93 -27.81 -23.49 -14.00
N ALA A 94 -26.74 -24.04 -14.57
CA ALA A 94 -25.60 -23.26 -15.06
C ALA A 94 -25.98 -22.32 -16.21
N ARG A 95 -26.78 -22.82 -17.17
CA ARG A 95 -27.32 -22.00 -18.28
C ARG A 95 -28.22 -20.87 -17.74
N ARG A 96 -29.13 -21.20 -16.83
CA ARG A 96 -30.05 -20.21 -16.23
C ARG A 96 -29.28 -19.15 -15.43
N ALA A 97 -28.25 -19.55 -14.65
CA ALA A 97 -27.39 -18.66 -13.89
C ALA A 97 -26.37 -17.91 -14.76
N ASN A 98 -26.27 -18.20 -16.05
CA ASN A 98 -25.23 -17.70 -16.94
C ASN A 98 -23.81 -17.92 -16.38
N ILE A 99 -23.52 -19.16 -16.01
CA ILE A 99 -22.23 -19.60 -15.45
C ILE A 99 -21.61 -20.61 -16.43
N ALA A 100 -20.31 -20.43 -16.71
CA ALA A 100 -19.57 -21.36 -17.55
C ALA A 100 -19.48 -22.76 -16.91
N ALA A 101 -19.49 -23.83 -17.71
CA ALA A 101 -19.54 -25.22 -17.24
C ALA A 101 -18.38 -25.57 -16.27
N ASN A 102 -17.19 -25.07 -16.53
CA ASN A 102 -16.01 -25.23 -15.63
C ASN A 102 -16.24 -24.60 -14.26
N LEU A 103 -16.80 -23.38 -14.20
CA LEU A 103 -17.15 -22.70 -12.96
C LEU A 103 -18.33 -23.39 -12.25
N ALA A 104 -19.29 -23.91 -12.98
CA ALA A 104 -20.41 -24.67 -12.40
C ALA A 104 -19.94 -25.91 -11.67
N SER A 105 -18.94 -26.63 -12.19
CA SER A 105 -18.34 -27.78 -11.52
C SER A 105 -17.61 -27.39 -10.24
N VAL A 106 -16.90 -26.27 -10.23
CA VAL A 106 -16.24 -25.74 -9.03
C VAL A 106 -17.28 -25.31 -7.99
N ALA A 107 -18.31 -24.57 -8.42
CA ALA A 107 -19.38 -24.10 -7.55
C ALA A 107 -20.18 -25.28 -6.94
N LEU A 108 -20.37 -26.37 -7.69
CA LEU A 108 -20.97 -27.61 -7.17
C LEU A 108 -20.17 -28.16 -5.97
N GLY A 109 -18.84 -28.13 -6.03
CA GLY A 109 -18.00 -28.53 -4.90
C GLY A 109 -18.28 -27.70 -3.66
N TRP A 110 -18.41 -26.38 -3.81
CA TRP A 110 -18.72 -25.48 -2.69
C TRP A 110 -20.14 -25.64 -2.17
N ILE A 111 -21.12 -25.87 -3.06
CA ILE A 111 -22.51 -26.16 -2.68
C ILE A 111 -22.58 -27.42 -1.80
N LYS A 112 -21.86 -28.49 -2.17
CA LYS A 112 -21.78 -29.74 -1.37
C LYS A 112 -21.19 -29.49 0.02
N VAL A 113 -20.08 -28.75 0.09
CA VAL A 113 -19.42 -28.44 1.36
C VAL A 113 -20.31 -27.57 2.26
N ALA A 114 -20.99 -26.60 1.67
CA ALA A 114 -21.88 -25.69 2.39
C ALA A 114 -23.27 -26.27 2.71
N GLY A 115 -23.64 -27.39 2.08
CA GLY A 115 -24.95 -28.02 2.29
C GLY A 115 -26.15 -27.20 1.75
N TRP A 116 -25.93 -26.36 0.73
CA TRP A 116 -26.97 -25.46 0.22
C TRP A 116 -27.99 -26.14 -0.65
N CYS A 117 -27.60 -27.22 -1.32
CA CYS A 117 -28.50 -28.03 -2.17
C CYS A 117 -28.19 -29.51 -1.92
N GLU A 118 -29.22 -30.33 -1.99
CA GLU A 118 -29.01 -31.76 -2.14
C GLU A 118 -28.50 -32.08 -3.56
N VAL A 119 -27.45 -32.87 -3.62
CA VAL A 119 -26.83 -33.27 -4.88
C VAL A 119 -27.02 -34.75 -5.10
N THR A 120 -27.80 -35.13 -6.12
CA THR A 120 -28.03 -36.51 -6.50
C THR A 120 -27.52 -36.75 -7.92
N THR A 121 -27.23 -37.99 -8.26
CA THR A 121 -26.84 -38.35 -9.61
C THR A 121 -27.94 -39.26 -10.17
N GLN A 122 -28.63 -38.78 -11.19
CA GLN A 122 -29.67 -39.53 -11.89
C GLN A 122 -29.31 -39.65 -13.38
N LEU A 123 -29.38 -40.83 -13.93
CA LEU A 123 -29.10 -41.10 -15.35
C LEU A 123 -27.79 -40.47 -15.84
N GLN A 124 -26.71 -40.60 -15.04
CA GLN A 124 -25.38 -40.02 -15.30
C GLN A 124 -25.37 -38.46 -15.32
N ARG A 125 -26.42 -37.81 -14.86
CA ARG A 125 -26.48 -36.34 -14.72
C ARG A 125 -26.55 -35.94 -13.26
N VAL A 126 -25.85 -34.88 -12.95
CA VAL A 126 -25.92 -34.29 -11.60
C VAL A 126 -27.19 -33.45 -11.50
N VAL A 127 -28.04 -33.79 -10.54
CA VAL A 127 -29.27 -33.09 -10.23
C VAL A 127 -29.14 -32.39 -8.91
N LEU A 128 -29.51 -31.12 -8.87
CA LEU A 128 -29.51 -30.25 -7.69
C LEU A 128 -30.94 -30.06 -7.21
N LYS A 129 -31.17 -30.19 -5.91
CA LYS A 129 -32.40 -29.88 -5.23
C LYS A 129 -32.15 -28.78 -4.22
N ALA A 130 -32.85 -27.64 -4.36
CA ALA A 130 -32.80 -26.52 -3.43
C ALA A 130 -34.18 -26.29 -2.81
N SER A 131 -34.18 -26.17 -1.46
CA SER A 131 -35.42 -25.88 -0.70
C SER A 131 -35.56 -24.40 -0.36
N GLY A 132 -34.50 -23.61 -0.53
CA GLY A 132 -34.47 -22.20 -0.23
C GLY A 132 -33.12 -21.56 -0.53
N ILE A 133 -33.05 -20.23 -0.47
CA ILE A 133 -31.79 -19.48 -0.58
C ILE A 133 -31.24 -19.34 0.83
N PRO A 134 -29.99 -19.79 1.09
CA PRO A 134 -29.38 -19.63 2.40
C PRO A 134 -29.08 -18.15 2.69
N ASP A 135 -29.00 -17.79 3.96
CA ASP A 135 -28.57 -16.47 4.37
C ASP A 135 -27.18 -16.11 3.82
N LYS A 136 -26.89 -14.80 3.74
CA LYS A 136 -25.56 -14.36 3.31
C LYS A 136 -24.50 -14.92 4.22
N THR A 137 -23.53 -15.59 3.62
CA THR A 137 -22.37 -16.12 4.34
C THR A 137 -21.39 -15.03 4.73
N ASP A 138 -20.55 -15.30 5.73
CA ASP A 138 -19.48 -14.38 6.13
C ASP A 138 -18.49 -14.11 4.99
N LEU A 139 -18.34 -15.07 4.08
CA LEU A 139 -17.51 -14.90 2.88
C LEU A 139 -18.10 -13.86 1.92
N GLU A 140 -19.41 -13.84 1.73
CA GLU A 140 -20.12 -12.84 0.92
C GLU A 140 -20.10 -11.46 1.59
N ARG A 141 -20.32 -11.42 2.90
CA ARG A 141 -20.19 -10.17 3.68
C ARG A 141 -18.78 -9.59 3.61
N SER A 142 -17.77 -10.45 3.61
CA SER A 142 -16.36 -10.04 3.44
C SER A 142 -16.10 -9.45 2.06
N LEU A 143 -16.61 -10.08 1.01
CA LEU A 143 -16.49 -9.56 -0.36
C LEU A 143 -17.20 -8.22 -0.52
N GLU A 144 -18.40 -8.07 0.02
CA GLU A 144 -19.14 -6.81 0.01
C GLU A 144 -18.37 -5.71 0.75
N SER A 145 -17.86 -6.01 1.96
CA SER A 145 -17.08 -5.07 2.76
C SER A 145 -15.79 -4.63 2.05
N LEU A 146 -15.10 -5.57 1.39
CA LEU A 146 -13.90 -5.27 0.63
C LEU A 146 -14.20 -4.51 -0.69
N SER A 147 -15.41 -4.64 -1.24
CA SER A 147 -15.79 -3.97 -2.47
C SER A 147 -16.10 -2.48 -2.28
N THR A 148 -16.41 -2.05 -1.07
CA THR A 148 -16.72 -0.64 -0.75
C THR A 148 -15.48 0.25 -0.78
N LYS A 149 -14.29 -0.32 -0.58
CA LYS A 149 -13.01 0.38 -0.57
C LYS A 149 -12.08 -0.21 -1.63
N THR A 150 -11.30 0.63 -2.27
CA THR A 150 -10.30 0.20 -3.26
C THR A 150 -9.19 -0.63 -2.62
N GLU A 151 -8.81 -0.28 -1.40
CA GLU A 151 -7.81 -0.97 -0.59
C GLU A 151 -8.27 -0.95 0.87
N THR A 152 -8.10 -2.08 1.56
CA THR A 152 -8.45 -2.22 2.97
C THR A 152 -7.28 -2.86 3.70
N THR A 153 -6.97 -2.38 4.90
CA THR A 153 -5.93 -3.01 5.71
C THR A 153 -6.54 -4.19 6.50
N LEU A 154 -5.71 -5.20 6.74
CA LEU A 154 -6.12 -6.37 7.53
C LEU A 154 -6.67 -5.98 8.92
N GLU A 155 -6.12 -4.91 9.49
CA GLU A 155 -6.45 -4.40 10.81
C GLU A 155 -7.85 -3.76 10.86
N GLU A 156 -8.32 -3.20 9.74
CA GLU A 156 -9.65 -2.58 9.63
C GLU A 156 -10.79 -3.60 9.50
N LEU A 157 -10.46 -4.86 9.20
CA LEU A 157 -11.48 -5.91 9.07
C LEU A 157 -11.93 -6.44 10.43
N PRO A 158 -13.24 -6.63 10.65
CA PRO A 158 -13.77 -7.33 11.80
C PRO A 158 -13.20 -8.75 11.93
N LYS A 159 -13.05 -9.25 13.16
CA LYS A 159 -12.49 -10.58 13.42
C LYS A 159 -13.14 -11.70 12.58
N PRO A 160 -14.50 -11.83 12.52
CA PRO A 160 -15.12 -12.91 11.74
C PRO A 160 -14.77 -12.84 10.24
N LEU A 161 -14.57 -11.64 9.71
CA LEU A 161 -14.21 -11.46 8.31
C LEU A 161 -12.73 -11.81 8.03
N ARG A 162 -11.85 -11.74 9.05
CA ARG A 162 -10.45 -12.16 8.90
C ARG A 162 -10.31 -13.68 8.72
N GLU A 163 -11.19 -14.45 9.35
CA GLU A 163 -11.19 -15.92 9.23
C GLU A 163 -11.53 -16.39 7.82
N THR A 164 -12.37 -15.64 7.11
CA THR A 164 -12.73 -15.96 5.71
C THR A 164 -11.65 -15.62 4.70
N LEU A 165 -10.65 -14.78 5.08
CA LEU A 165 -9.60 -14.31 4.16
C LEU A 165 -8.78 -15.44 3.54
N GLU A 166 -8.47 -16.49 4.32
CA GLU A 166 -7.70 -17.63 3.81
C GLU A 166 -8.49 -18.35 2.70
N THR A 167 -9.82 -18.47 2.87
CA THR A 167 -10.69 -19.03 1.84
C THR A 167 -10.74 -18.14 0.61
N LEU A 168 -10.86 -16.81 0.80
CA LEU A 168 -10.86 -15.84 -0.31
C LEU A 168 -9.53 -15.85 -1.08
N LYS A 169 -8.40 -15.95 -0.39
CA LYS A 169 -7.08 -16.09 -1.02
C LYS A 169 -6.95 -17.40 -1.79
N ARG A 170 -7.40 -18.52 -1.21
CA ARG A 170 -7.40 -19.83 -1.86
C ARG A 170 -8.24 -19.82 -3.14
N ARG A 171 -9.36 -19.09 -3.13
CA ARG A 171 -10.22 -18.86 -4.28
C ARG A 171 -9.69 -17.80 -5.25
N LYS A 172 -8.54 -17.17 -4.96
CA LYS A 172 -7.92 -16.08 -5.74
C LYS A 172 -8.82 -14.85 -5.92
N LEU A 173 -9.74 -14.61 -5.00
CA LEU A 173 -10.66 -13.47 -5.03
C LEU A 173 -10.05 -12.22 -4.39
N VAL A 174 -9.04 -12.40 -3.55
CA VAL A 174 -8.32 -11.35 -2.84
C VAL A 174 -6.82 -11.49 -3.03
N ILE A 175 -6.17 -10.39 -3.32
CA ILE A 175 -4.71 -10.27 -3.33
C ILE A 175 -4.31 -9.57 -2.03
N SER A 176 -3.32 -10.12 -1.34
CA SER A 176 -2.71 -9.48 -0.18
C SER A 176 -1.30 -8.99 -0.53
N ARG A 177 -1.01 -7.72 -0.22
CA ARG A 177 0.31 -7.13 -0.40
C ARG A 177 0.80 -6.59 0.95
N LYS A 178 1.99 -6.95 1.34
CA LYS A 178 2.66 -6.31 2.47
C LYS A 178 3.19 -4.95 2.02
N GLN A 179 2.87 -3.92 2.76
CA GLN A 179 3.41 -2.57 2.59
C GLN A 179 4.07 -2.14 3.88
N THR A 180 5.33 -1.79 3.80
CA THR A 180 6.07 -1.20 4.91
C THR A 180 5.93 0.32 4.83
N LYS A 181 5.33 0.92 5.84
CA LYS A 181 5.31 2.38 6.02
C LYS A 181 6.35 2.78 7.04
N ARG A 182 7.12 3.81 6.71
CA ARG A 182 8.11 4.41 7.58
C ARG A 182 7.53 5.62 8.26
N TYR A 183 7.73 5.71 9.56
CA TYR A 183 7.37 6.85 10.38
C TYR A 183 8.62 7.40 11.02
N ALA A 184 8.70 8.73 11.08
CA ALA A 184 9.77 9.43 11.77
C ALA A 184 9.18 10.19 12.94
N GLU A 185 9.81 10.08 14.10
CA GLU A 185 9.39 10.70 15.35
C GLU A 185 10.56 11.49 15.94
N LEU A 186 10.28 12.72 16.41
CA LEU A 186 11.26 13.52 17.12
C LEU A 186 11.52 12.94 18.51
N THR A 187 12.78 12.77 18.85
CA THR A 187 13.19 12.40 20.21
C THR A 187 13.20 13.62 21.12
N SER A 188 13.36 13.41 22.43
CA SER A 188 13.54 14.51 23.38
C SER A 188 14.75 15.39 23.05
N GLN A 189 15.82 14.81 22.50
CA GLN A 189 17.00 15.56 22.03
C GLN A 189 16.69 16.37 20.77
N GLY A 190 15.86 15.80 19.86
CA GLY A 190 15.40 16.50 18.67
C GLY A 190 14.57 17.74 19.00
N TRP A 191 13.67 17.65 19.99
CA TRP A 191 12.90 18.79 20.47
C TRP A 191 13.78 19.87 21.09
N LYS A 192 14.72 19.51 21.94
CA LYS A 192 15.70 20.48 22.52
C LYS A 192 16.52 21.19 21.47
N ALA A 193 17.00 20.44 20.46
CA ALA A 193 17.74 21.02 19.34
C ALA A 193 16.93 22.04 18.54
N LEU A 194 15.60 21.81 18.41
CA LEU A 194 14.68 22.75 17.76
C LEU A 194 14.45 24.00 18.60
N GLU A 195 14.35 23.88 19.93
CA GLU A 195 14.18 24.99 20.88
C GLU A 195 15.44 25.85 20.96
N GLU A 196 16.65 25.26 20.97
CA GLU A 196 17.92 25.95 20.97
C GLU A 196 18.22 26.71 19.66
N GLY A 197 17.44 26.46 18.63
CA GLY A 197 17.59 27.06 17.32
C GLY A 197 18.55 26.28 16.43
N ILE A 198 18.03 25.80 15.30
CA ILE A 198 18.81 25.09 14.28
C ILE A 198 19.64 26.11 13.51
N THR A 199 20.92 26.21 13.82
CA THR A 199 21.87 26.98 12.99
C THR A 199 22.22 26.10 11.77
N VAL A 200 21.74 26.51 10.60
CA VAL A 200 22.14 25.95 9.31
C VAL A 200 23.39 26.72 8.87
N PRO A 201 24.60 26.13 8.92
CA PRO A 201 25.78 26.81 8.36
C PRO A 201 25.53 26.98 6.86
N VAL A 202 25.73 28.17 6.36
CA VAL A 202 25.72 28.46 4.94
C VAL A 202 26.90 27.72 4.32
N GLU A 203 26.64 26.56 3.69
CA GLU A 203 27.68 25.86 2.94
C GLU A 203 27.90 26.59 1.62
N VAL A 204 29.11 27.09 1.42
CA VAL A 204 29.51 27.78 0.19
C VAL A 204 30.37 26.83 -0.63
N SER A 205 29.97 26.62 -1.88
CA SER A 205 30.73 25.81 -2.85
C SER A 205 31.84 26.61 -3.52
N ASP A 206 31.60 27.89 -3.76
CA ASP A 206 32.50 28.77 -4.52
C ASP A 206 32.70 30.12 -3.82
N LEU A 207 33.91 30.63 -3.86
CA LEU A 207 34.24 31.97 -3.38
C LEU A 207 33.85 33.01 -4.45
N THR A 208 32.66 33.61 -4.28
CA THR A 208 32.25 34.72 -5.14
C THR A 208 32.82 36.05 -4.69
N PRO A 209 33.02 37.02 -5.62
CA PRO A 209 33.51 38.36 -5.26
C PRO A 209 32.66 39.07 -4.21
N GLU A 210 31.33 38.86 -4.22
CA GLU A 210 30.42 39.44 -3.22
C GLU A 210 30.62 38.81 -1.84
N LEU A 211 30.93 37.50 -1.79
CA LEU A 211 31.21 36.81 -0.55
C LEU A 211 32.51 37.29 0.09
N LEU A 212 33.51 37.60 -0.74
CA LEU A 212 34.78 38.20 -0.30
C LEU A 212 34.59 39.62 0.21
N ALA A 213 33.85 40.44 -0.56
CA ALA A 213 33.57 41.83 -0.20
C ALA A 213 32.78 41.97 1.13
N SER A 214 31.79 41.06 1.34
CA SER A 214 30.97 41.05 2.56
C SER A 214 31.64 40.40 3.79
N GLN A 215 32.84 39.86 3.64
CA GLN A 215 33.58 39.10 4.66
C GLN A 215 32.80 37.89 5.24
N ARG A 216 31.68 37.52 4.70
CA ARG A 216 30.86 36.38 5.14
C ARG A 216 31.57 35.03 5.01
N TRP A 217 32.62 34.95 4.20
CA TRP A 217 33.44 33.75 4.07
C TRP A 217 34.08 33.31 5.37
N LYS A 218 34.31 34.23 6.36
CA LYS A 218 34.88 33.92 7.66
C LYS A 218 33.97 33.08 8.55
N SER A 219 32.65 33.15 8.34
CA SER A 219 31.65 32.37 9.07
C SER A 219 31.02 31.26 8.22
N ALA A 220 31.37 31.18 6.94
CA ALA A 220 30.85 30.18 6.04
C ALA A 220 31.63 28.85 6.18
N THR A 221 30.90 27.74 6.09
CA THR A 221 31.50 26.40 6.05
C THR A 221 31.71 26.02 4.59
N PHE A 222 32.94 25.80 4.18
CA PHE A 222 33.25 25.39 2.80
C PHE A 222 32.95 23.93 2.61
N ARG A 223 32.29 23.61 1.48
CA ARG A 223 32.01 22.25 1.06
C ARG A 223 33.34 21.53 0.79
N LYS A 224 33.53 20.35 1.39
CA LYS A 224 34.71 19.53 1.12
C LYS A 224 34.76 19.18 -0.38
N TYR A 225 35.89 19.48 -1.01
CA TYR A 225 36.13 19.16 -2.43
C TYR A 225 36.12 17.64 -2.61
N ASN A 226 35.27 17.14 -3.50
CA ASN A 226 35.21 15.73 -3.82
C ASN A 226 36.08 15.43 -5.05
N ILE A 227 37.29 14.97 -4.80
CA ILE A 227 38.28 14.64 -5.84
C ILE A 227 37.79 13.48 -6.74
N ALA A 228 36.87 12.62 -6.23
CA ALA A 228 36.33 11.50 -6.98
C ALA A 228 35.12 11.85 -7.88
N ALA A 229 34.60 13.06 -7.80
CA ALA A 229 33.56 13.52 -8.69
C ALA A 229 34.17 13.94 -10.03
N SER A 230 34.33 12.98 -10.90
CA SER A 230 34.80 13.19 -12.28
C SER A 230 33.70 13.82 -13.14
N VAL A 231 33.40 15.09 -12.96
CA VAL A 231 32.60 15.83 -13.95
C VAL A 231 32.97 17.30 -13.89
N THR A 232 34.12 17.63 -14.38
CA THR A 232 34.34 18.97 -14.93
C THR A 232 34.22 18.86 -16.42
N PRO A 233 33.29 19.57 -17.08
CA PRO A 233 33.37 19.73 -18.50
C PRO A 233 34.73 20.37 -18.79
N THR A 234 35.58 19.66 -19.53
CA THR A 234 36.85 20.20 -20.01
C THR A 234 36.54 21.30 -21.02
N TRP A 235 36.67 22.55 -20.58
CA TRP A 235 36.57 23.69 -21.47
C TRP A 235 37.81 23.68 -22.34
N PRO A 236 37.68 23.72 -23.67
CA PRO A 236 38.84 23.85 -24.54
C PRO A 236 39.52 25.17 -24.24
N GLY A 237 40.73 25.10 -23.74
CA GLY A 237 41.54 26.28 -23.48
C GLY A 237 41.67 27.13 -24.74
N LYS A 238 41.49 28.44 -24.67
CA LYS A 238 41.82 29.34 -25.76
C LYS A 238 43.30 29.19 -26.09
N ARG A 239 43.62 28.83 -27.34
CA ARG A 239 44.98 28.95 -27.85
C ARG A 239 45.41 30.40 -27.72
N GLN A 240 46.49 30.66 -26.98
CA GLN A 240 47.09 31.97 -27.01
C GLN A 240 47.70 32.18 -28.42
N PRO A 241 47.41 33.29 -29.10
CA PRO A 241 48.09 33.64 -30.33
C PRO A 241 49.51 34.05 -29.97
N TYR A 242 50.50 33.37 -30.53
CA TYR A 242 51.87 33.84 -30.60
C TYR A 242 51.99 34.75 -31.81
#